data_3ee90b9258e5ea3546ec2498c58d3da6
#
_entry.id   3ee90b9258e5ea3546ec2498c58d3da6
#
_cell.length_a   1.000
_cell.length_b   1.000
_cell.length_c   1.000
_cell.angle_alpha   90.00
_cell.angle_beta   90.00
_cell.angle_gamma   90.00
#
_symmetry.space_group_name_H-M   'P 1'
#
loop_
_entity.id
_entity.type
_entity.pdbx_description
1 polymer ?
#
loop_
_entity_poly.entity_id
_entity_poly.type
_entity_poly.pdbx_seq_one_letter_code
_entity_poly.pdbx_strand_id
1 'polypeptide(L)'
;MDAQQHLQVLRLYLLDMSKLSQRAVDYATKGYRLGSPEFCRYVRRGDRQLGELRRNISDLCQKLRPLEIAPSEATLDELAVDTEVRFPQSALRICDALQATCTASAEIAHHTMLLLEDADWAPGCEALEKGCYLVNRLMCLCIVALFKRESQHAEAVLQNNDGVRLFERALHELHGDVSRRVAIPTALELAITNSLKQIANQTNEIAEAIIFWLEDRRCAPSMVRR
;
A
#
# COMPACT_ATOMS: atom_id res chain seq x y z
N MET A 1 -20.53 -23.70 4.75
CA MET A 1 -20.50 -22.42 4.00
C MET A 1 -20.18 -22.74 2.56
N ASP A 2 -20.95 -22.23 1.63
CA ASP A 2 -20.73 -22.36 0.19
C ASP A 2 -19.50 -21.54 -0.25
N ALA A 3 -18.86 -21.93 -1.37
CA ALA A 3 -17.70 -21.24 -1.92
C ALA A 3 -17.98 -19.74 -2.16
N GLN A 4 -19.15 -19.41 -2.64
CA GLN A 4 -19.58 -18.02 -2.83
C GLN A 4 -19.63 -17.21 -1.52
N GLN A 5 -20.04 -17.82 -0.43
CA GLN A 5 -20.04 -17.19 0.89
C GLN A 5 -18.60 -16.93 1.36
N HIS A 6 -17.66 -17.86 1.14
CA HIS A 6 -16.26 -17.67 1.47
C HIS A 6 -15.63 -16.52 0.66
N LEU A 7 -15.94 -16.41 -0.63
CA LEU A 7 -15.48 -15.30 -1.48
C LEU A 7 -16.01 -13.95 -1.02
N GLN A 8 -17.28 -13.88 -0.60
CA GLN A 8 -17.85 -12.65 -0.04
C GLN A 8 -17.17 -12.24 1.26
N VAL A 9 -16.94 -13.18 2.17
CA VAL A 9 -16.23 -12.90 3.44
C VAL A 9 -14.79 -12.48 3.18
N LEU A 10 -14.10 -13.11 2.23
CA LEU A 10 -12.75 -12.72 1.82
C LEU A 10 -12.69 -11.28 1.32
N ARG A 11 -13.68 -10.86 0.52
CA ARG A 11 -13.80 -9.46 0.05
C ARG A 11 -13.97 -8.48 1.21
N LEU A 12 -14.81 -8.83 2.20
CA LEU A 12 -15.02 -7.98 3.38
C LEU A 12 -13.74 -7.83 4.20
N TYR A 13 -13.00 -8.92 4.44
CA TYR A 13 -11.73 -8.84 5.17
C TYR A 13 -10.68 -8.02 4.44
N LEU A 14 -10.57 -8.15 3.10
CA LEU A 14 -9.68 -7.31 2.30
C LEU A 14 -10.07 -5.83 2.37
N LEU A 15 -11.37 -5.53 2.32
CA LEU A 15 -11.85 -4.17 2.42
C LEU A 15 -11.52 -3.56 3.79
N ASP A 16 -11.72 -4.30 4.87
CA ASP A 16 -11.41 -3.82 6.21
C ASP A 16 -9.90 -3.64 6.40
N MET A 17 -9.09 -4.56 5.88
CA MET A 17 -7.63 -4.41 5.87
C MET A 17 -7.18 -3.20 5.07
N SER A 18 -7.80 -2.94 3.90
CA SER A 18 -7.53 -1.77 3.06
C SER A 18 -7.82 -0.46 3.78
N LYS A 19 -8.95 -0.38 4.51
CA LYS A 19 -9.31 0.79 5.32
C LYS A 19 -8.32 1.04 6.47
N LEU A 20 -7.84 -0.03 7.11
CA LEU A 20 -6.82 0.08 8.16
C LEU A 20 -5.50 0.61 7.58
N SER A 21 -5.06 0.04 6.43
CA SER A 21 -3.82 0.47 5.78
C SER A 21 -3.91 1.92 5.28
N GLN A 22 -5.04 2.32 4.71
CA GLN A 22 -5.27 3.71 4.31
C GLN A 22 -5.18 4.67 5.49
N ARG A 23 -5.81 4.32 6.63
CA ARG A 23 -5.71 5.14 7.85
C ARG A 23 -4.29 5.21 8.37
N ALA A 24 -3.53 4.12 8.32
CA ALA A 24 -2.13 4.11 8.73
C ALA A 24 -1.29 5.08 7.89
N VAL A 25 -1.44 5.06 6.55
CA VAL A 25 -0.76 6.00 5.64
C VAL A 25 -1.19 7.44 5.92
N ASP A 26 -2.49 7.70 6.05
CA ASP A 26 -3.02 9.05 6.29
C ASP A 26 -2.51 9.63 7.62
N TYR A 27 -2.52 8.85 8.69
CA TYR A 27 -2.04 9.30 9.99
C TYR A 27 -0.52 9.45 10.05
N ALA A 28 0.25 8.53 9.45
CA ALA A 28 1.69 8.65 9.39
C ALA A 28 2.14 9.92 8.64
N THR A 29 1.55 10.15 7.47
CA THR A 29 1.85 11.32 6.64
C THR A 29 1.37 12.63 7.26
N LYS A 30 0.22 12.65 7.93
CA LYS A 30 -0.24 13.80 8.72
C LYS A 30 0.65 14.06 9.93
N GLY A 31 1.08 12.99 10.61
CA GLY A 31 2.03 13.07 11.73
C GLY A 31 3.28 13.84 11.34
N TYR A 32 3.92 13.44 10.22
CA TYR A 32 5.10 14.11 9.69
C TYR A 32 4.80 15.57 9.29
N ARG A 33 3.82 15.78 8.41
CA ARG A 33 3.52 17.11 7.83
C ARG A 33 3.09 18.15 8.86
N LEU A 34 2.42 17.74 9.91
CA LEU A 34 1.89 18.62 10.95
C LEU A 34 2.77 18.65 12.21
N GLY A 35 3.86 17.87 12.24
CA GLY A 35 4.67 17.72 13.44
C GLY A 35 3.85 17.21 14.64
N SER A 36 2.88 16.29 14.39
CA SER A 36 1.93 15.89 15.43
C SER A 36 2.21 14.49 15.99
N PRO A 37 2.62 14.38 17.27
CA PRO A 37 2.84 13.09 17.91
C PRO A 37 1.56 12.28 18.08
N GLU A 38 0.40 12.93 18.09
CA GLU A 38 -0.89 12.24 18.25
C GLU A 38 -1.18 11.35 17.06
N PHE A 39 -1.03 11.87 15.84
CA PHE A 39 -1.23 11.08 14.62
C PHE A 39 -0.24 9.90 14.56
N CYS A 40 1.02 10.09 14.93
CA CYS A 40 2.01 9.03 14.99
C CYS A 40 1.62 7.90 15.96
N ARG A 41 1.06 8.23 17.13
CA ARG A 41 0.60 7.23 18.12
C ARG A 41 -0.59 6.42 17.60
N TYR A 42 -1.46 6.98 16.77
CA TYR A 42 -2.60 6.25 16.20
C TYR A 42 -2.17 5.16 15.22
N VAL A 43 -1.08 5.35 14.46
CA VAL A 43 -0.57 4.35 13.52
C VAL A 43 -0.22 3.04 14.24
N ARG A 44 0.40 3.11 15.42
CA ARG A 44 0.87 1.94 16.19
C ARG A 44 -0.24 1.08 16.80
N ARG A 45 -1.48 1.59 16.86
CA ARG A 45 -2.59 0.86 17.50
C ARG A 45 -3.24 -0.20 16.60
N GLY A 46 -2.98 -0.19 15.29
CA GLY A 46 -3.63 -1.06 14.30
C GLY A 46 -3.04 -2.46 14.16
N ASP A 47 -1.84 -2.72 14.69
CA ASP A 47 -1.06 -3.94 14.37
C ASP A 47 -1.76 -5.25 14.71
N ARG A 48 -2.47 -5.31 15.84
CA ARG A 48 -3.16 -6.55 16.27
C ARG A 48 -4.31 -6.91 15.33
N GLN A 49 -5.15 -5.94 14.99
CA GLN A 49 -6.30 -6.15 14.10
C GLN A 49 -5.83 -6.52 12.69
N LEU A 50 -4.74 -5.91 12.22
CA LEU A 50 -4.14 -6.23 10.93
C LEU A 50 -3.66 -7.68 10.88
N GLY A 51 -3.00 -8.16 11.95
CA GLY A 51 -2.54 -9.53 12.05
C GLY A 51 -3.67 -10.57 12.11
N GLU A 52 -4.79 -10.22 12.72
CA GLU A 52 -6.00 -11.07 12.74
C GLU A 52 -6.64 -11.15 11.34
N LEU A 53 -6.79 -10.01 10.65
CA LEU A 53 -7.33 -9.98 9.28
C LEU A 53 -6.45 -10.77 8.31
N ARG A 54 -5.12 -10.63 8.40
CA ARG A 54 -4.20 -11.41 7.57
C ARG A 54 -4.38 -12.90 7.73
N ARG A 55 -4.48 -13.40 8.97
CA ARG A 55 -4.71 -14.82 9.24
C ARG A 55 -6.02 -15.28 8.63
N ASN A 56 -7.10 -14.53 8.85
CA ASN A 56 -8.42 -14.87 8.33
C ASN A 56 -8.43 -14.90 6.79
N ILE A 57 -7.76 -13.94 6.13
CA ILE A 57 -7.60 -13.91 4.67
C ILE A 57 -6.83 -15.15 4.19
N SER A 58 -5.70 -15.47 4.82
CA SER A 58 -4.89 -16.63 4.47
C SER A 58 -5.67 -17.94 4.60
N ASP A 59 -6.39 -18.12 5.71
CA ASP A 59 -7.19 -19.31 5.96
C ASP A 59 -8.32 -19.49 4.95
N LEU A 60 -8.98 -18.38 4.55
CA LEU A 60 -10.01 -18.42 3.52
C LEU A 60 -9.45 -18.74 2.14
N CYS A 61 -8.31 -18.16 1.78
CA CYS A 61 -7.66 -18.45 0.51
C CYS A 61 -7.22 -19.92 0.43
N GLN A 62 -6.74 -20.52 1.51
CA GLN A 62 -6.43 -21.94 1.56
C GLN A 62 -7.65 -22.82 1.36
N LYS A 63 -8.81 -22.46 1.92
CA LYS A 63 -10.07 -23.19 1.74
C LYS A 63 -10.63 -23.07 0.33
N LEU A 64 -10.32 -21.98 -0.37
CA LEU A 64 -10.76 -21.73 -1.76
C LEU A 64 -9.83 -22.33 -2.82
N ARG A 65 -8.61 -22.75 -2.46
CA ARG A 65 -7.61 -23.31 -3.37
C ARG A 65 -8.09 -24.55 -4.18
N PRO A 66 -8.93 -25.45 -3.66
CA PRO A 66 -9.44 -26.58 -4.44
C PRO A 66 -10.28 -26.17 -5.66
N LEU A 67 -10.80 -24.94 -5.68
CA LEU A 67 -11.58 -24.41 -6.81
C LEU A 67 -10.71 -24.06 -8.02
N GLU A 68 -9.40 -23.81 -7.81
CA GLU A 68 -8.44 -23.50 -8.88
C GLU A 68 -8.06 -24.73 -9.73
N ILE A 69 -8.36 -25.94 -9.26
CA ILE A 69 -7.86 -27.21 -9.85
C ILE A 69 -8.91 -27.92 -10.72
N ALA A 70 -10.16 -27.50 -10.69
CA ALA A 70 -11.22 -28.14 -11.49
C ALA A 70 -11.22 -27.56 -12.92
N PRO A 71 -10.78 -28.32 -13.95
CA PRO A 71 -10.98 -27.92 -15.34
C PRO A 71 -12.48 -28.03 -15.64
N SER A 72 -13.17 -26.91 -15.66
CA SER A 72 -14.55 -26.85 -16.12
C SER A 72 -14.55 -26.81 -17.63
N GLU A 73 -15.23 -27.77 -18.28
CA GLU A 73 -15.52 -27.72 -19.71
C GLU A 73 -16.41 -26.48 -19.98
N ALA A 74 -15.91 -25.64 -20.82
CA ALA A 74 -16.27 -24.25 -21.03
C ALA A 74 -17.66 -23.99 -21.60
N THR A 75 -18.39 -23.05 -21.05
CA THR A 75 -19.50 -22.35 -21.69
C THR A 75 -19.45 -20.83 -21.35
N LEU A 76 -20.17 -20.00 -22.08
CA LEU A 76 -20.11 -18.51 -22.09
C LEU A 76 -20.24 -17.77 -20.75
N ASP A 77 -20.43 -18.45 -19.63
CA ASP A 77 -20.31 -17.92 -18.26
C ASP A 77 -18.86 -17.93 -17.73
N GLU A 78 -17.90 -18.29 -18.55
CA GLU A 78 -16.49 -18.55 -18.20
C GLU A 78 -15.76 -17.34 -17.63
N LEU A 79 -16.06 -16.13 -18.14
CA LEU A 79 -15.35 -14.91 -17.70
C LEU A 79 -15.64 -14.59 -16.23
N ALA A 80 -16.87 -14.84 -15.78
CA ALA A 80 -17.25 -14.59 -14.39
C ALA A 80 -16.68 -15.66 -13.45
N VAL A 81 -16.65 -16.92 -13.87
CA VAL A 81 -16.07 -18.05 -13.12
C VAL A 81 -14.56 -17.86 -13.00
N ASP A 82 -13.89 -17.51 -14.09
CA ASP A 82 -12.45 -17.28 -14.17
C ASP A 82 -11.97 -16.13 -13.25
N THR A 83 -12.74 -15.05 -13.17
CA THR A 83 -12.45 -13.93 -12.26
C THR A 83 -12.56 -14.37 -10.79
N GLU A 84 -13.51 -15.21 -10.44
CA GLU A 84 -13.67 -15.70 -9.06
C GLU A 84 -12.57 -16.71 -8.67
N VAL A 85 -12.08 -17.50 -9.61
CA VAL A 85 -10.95 -18.43 -9.41
C VAL A 85 -9.64 -17.68 -9.16
N ARG A 86 -9.37 -16.58 -9.88
CA ARG A 86 -8.15 -15.75 -9.70
C ARG A 86 -8.17 -14.91 -8.44
N PHE A 87 -9.36 -14.62 -7.88
CA PHE A 87 -9.51 -13.71 -6.76
C PHE A 87 -8.73 -14.13 -5.50
N PRO A 88 -8.76 -15.40 -5.03
CA PRO A 88 -8.00 -15.80 -3.85
C PRO A 88 -6.50 -15.56 -3.96
N GLN A 89 -5.89 -15.83 -5.14
CA GLN A 89 -4.48 -15.57 -5.39
C GLN A 89 -4.15 -14.08 -5.35
N SER A 90 -4.97 -13.26 -6.00
CA SER A 90 -4.84 -11.80 -5.97
C SER A 90 -5.06 -11.26 -4.56
N ALA A 91 -6.01 -11.82 -3.81
CA ALA A 91 -6.31 -11.44 -2.43
C ALA A 91 -5.10 -11.62 -1.51
N LEU A 92 -4.34 -12.70 -1.66
CA LEU A 92 -3.09 -12.92 -0.89
C LEU A 92 -2.04 -11.86 -1.24
N ARG A 93 -1.82 -11.58 -2.52
CA ARG A 93 -0.87 -10.54 -2.96
C ARG A 93 -1.27 -9.17 -2.42
N ILE A 94 -2.54 -8.80 -2.53
CA ILE A 94 -3.07 -7.54 -1.99
C ILE A 94 -2.89 -7.49 -0.46
N CYS A 95 -3.20 -8.58 0.24
CA CYS A 95 -3.05 -8.68 1.68
C CYS A 95 -1.60 -8.43 2.14
N ASP A 96 -0.62 -9.07 1.49
CA ASP A 96 0.80 -8.91 1.81
C ASP A 96 1.27 -7.47 1.53
N ALA A 97 0.86 -6.87 0.42
CA ALA A 97 1.16 -5.48 0.08
C ALA A 97 0.54 -4.48 1.07
N LEU A 98 -0.70 -4.70 1.50
CA LEU A 98 -1.37 -3.88 2.53
C LEU A 98 -0.65 -3.97 3.87
N GLN A 99 -0.16 -5.15 4.26
CA GLN A 99 0.62 -5.31 5.47
C GLN A 99 1.95 -4.57 5.38
N ALA A 100 2.69 -4.71 4.28
CA ALA A 100 3.93 -3.99 4.05
C ALA A 100 3.73 -2.47 4.08
N THR A 101 2.59 -1.98 3.54
CA THR A 101 2.18 -0.58 3.62
C THR A 101 2.00 -0.12 5.07
N CYS A 102 1.36 -0.92 5.92
CA CYS A 102 1.20 -0.58 7.35
C CYS A 102 2.55 -0.55 8.07
N THR A 103 3.45 -1.48 7.78
CA THR A 103 4.81 -1.50 8.35
C THR A 103 5.57 -0.23 7.98
N ALA A 104 5.60 0.14 6.71
CA ALA A 104 6.25 1.36 6.25
C ALA A 104 5.59 2.62 6.88
N SER A 105 4.28 2.64 7.07
CA SER A 105 3.59 3.74 7.77
C SER A 105 4.00 3.83 9.24
N ALA A 106 4.19 2.70 9.92
CA ALA A 106 4.67 2.67 11.29
C ALA A 106 6.12 3.18 11.42
N GLU A 107 6.97 2.90 10.42
CA GLU A 107 8.33 3.44 10.33
C GLU A 107 8.32 4.96 10.15
N ILE A 108 7.47 5.51 9.26
CA ILE A 108 7.28 6.96 9.11
C ILE A 108 6.90 7.58 10.45
N ALA A 109 5.91 7.01 11.13
CA ALA A 109 5.45 7.52 12.41
C ALA A 109 6.55 7.43 13.49
N HIS A 110 7.35 6.37 13.50
CA HIS A 110 8.47 6.21 14.42
C HIS A 110 9.57 7.27 14.18
N HIS A 111 10.04 7.41 12.93
CA HIS A 111 11.05 8.40 12.59
C HIS A 111 10.57 9.83 12.81
N THR A 112 9.29 10.10 12.57
CA THR A 112 8.68 11.40 12.89
C THR A 112 8.72 11.67 14.39
N MET A 113 8.42 10.67 15.24
CA MET A 113 8.50 10.85 16.70
C MET A 113 9.93 11.16 17.16
N LEU A 114 10.96 10.57 16.53
CA LEU A 114 12.36 10.89 16.81
C LEU A 114 12.73 12.32 16.35
N LEU A 115 12.21 12.76 15.19
CA LEU A 115 12.39 14.14 14.73
C LEU A 115 11.79 15.16 15.69
N LEU A 116 10.65 14.84 16.30
CA LEU A 116 9.95 15.71 17.27
C LEU A 116 10.65 15.79 18.64
N GLU A 117 11.69 15.00 18.90
CA GLU A 117 12.56 15.14 20.06
C GLU A 117 13.53 16.33 19.92
N ASP A 118 13.81 16.77 18.68
CA ASP A 118 14.56 17.97 18.37
C ASP A 118 13.61 19.18 18.36
N ALA A 119 13.76 20.06 19.35
CA ALA A 119 12.92 21.24 19.51
C ALA A 119 13.03 22.24 18.35
N ASP A 120 14.14 22.23 17.62
CA ASP A 120 14.39 23.12 16.49
C ASP A 120 13.95 22.53 15.15
N TRP A 121 13.53 21.25 15.13
CA TRP A 121 13.07 20.61 13.89
C TRP A 121 11.65 21.05 13.52
N ALA A 122 11.46 21.38 12.26
CA ALA A 122 10.16 21.63 11.66
C ALA A 122 10.09 20.96 10.26
N PRO A 123 8.93 20.44 9.85
CA PRO A 123 8.75 19.94 8.50
C PRO A 123 9.07 21.05 7.48
N GLY A 124 10.00 20.81 6.56
CA GLY A 124 10.41 21.83 5.59
C GLY A 124 10.79 21.31 4.22
N CYS A 125 10.87 19.98 4.05
CA CYS A 125 11.20 19.39 2.76
C CYS A 125 9.95 19.32 1.86
N GLU A 126 9.82 20.22 0.89
CA GLU A 126 8.69 20.30 -0.05
C GLU A 126 8.50 19.00 -0.84
N ALA A 127 9.59 18.35 -1.23
CA ALA A 127 9.52 17.09 -1.98
C ALA A 127 8.95 15.95 -1.12
N LEU A 128 9.30 15.92 0.18
CA LEU A 128 8.73 14.96 1.14
C LEU A 128 7.24 15.20 1.36
N GLU A 129 6.84 16.45 1.46
CA GLU A 129 5.42 16.83 1.60
C GLU A 129 4.60 16.38 0.38
N LYS A 130 5.10 16.64 -0.83
CA LYS A 130 4.52 16.13 -2.08
C LYS A 130 4.47 14.60 -2.11
N GLY A 131 5.51 13.93 -1.61
CA GLY A 131 5.55 12.47 -1.47
C GLY A 131 4.44 11.94 -0.57
N CYS A 132 4.19 12.61 0.56
CA CYS A 132 3.07 12.27 1.46
C CYS A 132 1.70 12.36 0.77
N TYR A 133 1.45 13.41 0.00
CA TYR A 133 0.21 13.53 -0.77
C TYR A 133 0.09 12.45 -1.84
N LEU A 134 1.18 12.16 -2.53
CA LEU A 134 1.21 11.16 -3.59
C LEU A 134 0.82 9.78 -3.06
N VAL A 135 1.46 9.28 -1.99
CA VAL A 135 1.16 7.93 -1.48
C VAL A 135 -0.28 7.81 -0.97
N ASN A 136 -0.83 8.87 -0.37
CA ASN A 136 -2.23 8.91 0.01
C ASN A 136 -3.16 8.80 -1.21
N ARG A 137 -2.86 9.53 -2.30
CA ARG A 137 -3.62 9.47 -3.55
C ARG A 137 -3.55 8.09 -4.19
N LEU A 138 -2.36 7.49 -4.29
CA LEU A 138 -2.17 6.15 -4.85
C LEU A 138 -2.94 5.10 -4.06
N MET A 139 -2.86 5.16 -2.73
CA MET A 139 -3.61 4.25 -1.85
C MET A 139 -5.12 4.40 -2.03
N CYS A 140 -5.64 5.63 -2.14
CA CYS A 140 -7.06 5.86 -2.44
C CYS A 140 -7.47 5.24 -3.78
N LEU A 141 -6.67 5.39 -4.84
CA LEU A 141 -6.96 4.81 -6.15
C LEU A 141 -7.01 3.27 -6.09
N CYS A 142 -6.06 2.63 -5.40
CA CYS A 142 -6.08 1.18 -5.18
C CYS A 142 -7.35 0.72 -4.47
N ILE A 143 -7.78 1.43 -3.42
CA ILE A 143 -8.98 1.08 -2.66
C ILE A 143 -10.24 1.26 -3.51
N VAL A 144 -10.32 2.33 -4.30
CA VAL A 144 -11.44 2.55 -5.22
C VAL A 144 -11.49 1.45 -6.27
N ALA A 145 -10.34 1.09 -6.87
CA ALA A 145 -10.24 -0.01 -7.84
C ALA A 145 -10.72 -1.35 -7.25
N LEU A 146 -10.28 -1.67 -6.03
CA LEU A 146 -10.67 -2.89 -5.32
C LEU A 146 -12.17 -2.91 -5.00
N PHE A 147 -12.71 -1.80 -4.51
CA PHE A 147 -14.11 -1.69 -4.09
C PHE A 147 -15.07 -1.70 -5.28
N LYS A 148 -14.78 -0.92 -6.32
CA LYS A 148 -15.63 -0.83 -7.51
C LYS A 148 -15.41 -1.96 -8.50
N ARG A 149 -14.32 -2.73 -8.36
CA ARG A 149 -13.88 -3.72 -9.35
C ARG A 149 -13.63 -3.09 -10.73
N GLU A 150 -12.98 -1.95 -10.76
CA GLU A 150 -12.67 -1.21 -11.97
C GLU A 150 -11.15 -1.14 -12.15
N SER A 151 -10.64 -1.74 -13.22
CA SER A 151 -9.20 -1.77 -13.52
C SER A 151 -8.62 -0.39 -13.85
N GLN A 152 -9.44 0.52 -14.37
CA GLN A 152 -9.00 1.88 -14.77
C GLN A 152 -8.30 2.64 -13.62
N HIS A 153 -8.79 2.51 -12.38
CA HIS A 153 -8.15 3.15 -11.23
C HIS A 153 -6.80 2.49 -10.87
N ALA A 154 -6.70 1.17 -11.04
CA ALA A 154 -5.44 0.46 -10.86
C ALA A 154 -4.42 0.81 -11.96
N GLU A 155 -4.87 0.93 -13.22
CA GLU A 155 -4.03 1.41 -14.32
C GLU A 155 -3.51 2.82 -14.08
N ALA A 156 -4.36 3.72 -13.53
CA ALA A 156 -3.95 5.07 -13.17
C ALA A 156 -2.86 5.11 -12.09
N VAL A 157 -2.82 4.12 -11.19
CA VAL A 157 -1.70 3.95 -10.23
C VAL A 157 -0.41 3.61 -10.96
N LEU A 158 -0.45 2.61 -11.87
CA LEU A 158 0.74 2.16 -12.60
C LEU A 158 1.28 3.21 -13.58
N GLN A 159 0.41 4.07 -14.12
CA GLN A 159 0.81 5.17 -15.02
C GLN A 159 1.43 6.36 -14.28
N ASN A 160 1.36 6.38 -12.95
CA ASN A 160 1.86 7.51 -12.16
C ASN A 160 3.38 7.43 -11.95
N ASN A 161 4.14 7.67 -13.05
CA ASN A 161 5.61 7.68 -13.04
C ASN A 161 6.22 8.87 -12.25
N ASP A 162 5.41 9.85 -11.85
CA ASP A 162 5.89 11.03 -11.13
C ASP A 162 6.40 10.70 -9.72
N GLY A 163 5.93 9.59 -9.15
CA GLY A 163 6.34 9.14 -7.81
C GLY A 163 7.82 8.84 -7.70
N VAL A 164 8.39 8.14 -8.67
CA VAL A 164 9.83 7.78 -8.65
C VAL A 164 10.68 9.04 -8.70
N ARG A 165 10.37 9.96 -9.62
CA ARG A 165 11.10 11.23 -9.77
C ARG A 165 10.98 12.13 -8.55
N LEU A 166 9.82 12.11 -7.88
CA LEU A 166 9.60 12.90 -6.68
C LEU A 166 10.49 12.41 -5.54
N PHE A 167 10.57 11.09 -5.33
CA PHE A 167 11.41 10.52 -4.29
C PHE A 167 12.92 10.68 -4.61
N GLU A 168 13.31 10.59 -5.87
CA GLU A 168 14.70 10.89 -6.29
C GLU A 168 15.07 12.35 -6.00
N ARG A 169 14.17 13.30 -6.25
CA ARG A 169 14.39 14.72 -5.90
C ARG A 169 14.51 14.89 -4.39
N ALA A 170 13.59 14.31 -3.61
CA ALA A 170 13.64 14.37 -2.16
C ALA A 170 14.98 13.84 -1.62
N LEU A 171 15.43 12.70 -2.13
CA LEU A 171 16.72 12.13 -1.77
C LEU A 171 17.87 13.08 -2.14
N HIS A 172 17.83 13.71 -3.30
CA HIS A 172 18.86 14.62 -3.76
C HIS A 172 18.90 15.93 -2.94
N GLU A 173 17.75 16.51 -2.66
CA GLU A 173 17.61 17.69 -1.81
C GLU A 173 18.18 17.42 -0.40
N LEU A 174 17.80 16.30 0.21
CA LEU A 174 18.27 15.91 1.53
C LEU A 174 19.79 15.61 1.56
N HIS A 175 20.35 14.96 0.51
CA HIS A 175 21.79 14.73 0.41
C HIS A 175 22.61 16.02 0.18
N GLY A 176 22.06 16.98 -0.55
CA GLY A 176 22.71 18.28 -0.77
C GLY A 176 22.87 19.10 0.52
N ASP A 177 22.00 18.90 1.48
CA ASP A 177 22.00 19.62 2.76
C ASP A 177 22.92 19.01 3.82
N VAL A 178 23.33 17.73 3.66
CA VAL A 178 24.25 17.02 4.58
C VAL A 178 25.59 17.75 4.73
N SER A 179 25.98 18.60 3.78
CA SER A 179 27.22 19.40 3.85
C SER A 179 27.14 20.56 4.85
N ARG A 180 26.01 20.85 5.46
CA ARG A 180 25.79 22.08 6.24
C ARG A 180 25.04 21.92 7.58
N ARG A 181 25.35 20.99 8.43
CA ARG A 181 24.81 20.86 9.79
C ARG A 181 23.55 19.96 9.93
N VAL A 182 23.66 19.09 10.90
CA VAL A 182 22.67 18.22 11.53
C VAL A 182 22.46 16.88 10.81
N ALA A 183 23.37 15.96 11.08
CA ALA A 183 23.39 14.61 10.48
C ALA A 183 22.15 13.75 10.87
N ILE A 184 21.54 13.97 12.05
CA ILE A 184 20.48 13.11 12.57
C ILE A 184 19.10 13.41 11.95
N PRO A 185 18.58 14.64 11.95
CA PRO A 185 17.29 14.93 11.29
C PRO A 185 17.29 14.55 9.81
N THR A 186 18.35 14.86 9.08
CA THR A 186 18.49 14.50 7.66
C THR A 186 18.44 12.98 7.46
N ALA A 187 19.10 12.20 8.30
CA ALA A 187 19.08 10.74 8.23
C ALA A 187 17.66 10.17 8.49
N LEU A 188 16.92 10.76 9.42
CA LEU A 188 15.55 10.38 9.71
C LEU A 188 14.59 10.74 8.57
N GLU A 189 14.75 11.90 7.94
CA GLU A 189 13.98 12.29 6.76
C GLU A 189 14.29 11.42 5.52
N LEU A 190 15.53 10.99 5.35
CA LEU A 190 15.91 9.99 4.35
C LEU A 190 15.22 8.64 4.62
N ALA A 191 15.14 8.21 5.88
CA ALA A 191 14.42 6.99 6.25
C ALA A 191 12.92 7.14 5.95
N ILE A 192 12.30 8.27 6.27
CA ILE A 192 10.91 8.57 5.92
C ILE A 192 10.71 8.53 4.40
N THR A 193 11.63 9.12 3.62
CA THR A 193 11.58 9.08 2.15
C THR A 193 11.58 7.65 1.61
N ASN A 194 12.43 6.79 2.16
CA ASN A 194 12.49 5.38 1.79
C ASN A 194 11.19 4.64 2.14
N SER A 195 10.60 4.90 3.30
CA SER A 195 9.32 4.32 3.69
C SER A 195 8.16 4.81 2.80
N LEU A 196 8.13 6.08 2.38
CA LEU A 196 7.17 6.60 1.40
C LEU A 196 7.34 5.92 0.03
N LYS A 197 8.59 5.75 -0.43
CA LYS A 197 8.89 5.01 -1.67
C LYS A 197 8.41 3.55 -1.59
N GLN A 198 8.60 2.92 -0.44
CA GLN A 198 8.09 1.56 -0.20
C GLN A 198 6.57 1.51 -0.30
N ILE A 199 5.83 2.45 0.31
CA ILE A 199 4.36 2.54 0.17
C ILE A 199 3.97 2.68 -1.30
N ALA A 200 4.62 3.54 -2.07
CA ALA A 200 4.35 3.70 -3.50
C ALA A 200 4.56 2.38 -4.28
N ASN A 201 5.63 1.64 -3.98
CA ASN A 201 5.87 0.33 -4.59
C ASN A 201 4.77 -0.69 -4.21
N GLN A 202 4.32 -0.69 -2.96
CA GLN A 202 3.23 -1.58 -2.53
C GLN A 202 1.89 -1.23 -3.21
N THR A 203 1.62 0.05 -3.48
CA THR A 203 0.43 0.44 -4.25
C THR A 203 0.48 -0.07 -5.69
N ASN A 204 1.66 -0.14 -6.31
CA ASN A 204 1.83 -0.77 -7.62
C ASN A 204 1.54 -2.28 -7.56
N GLU A 205 2.06 -2.99 -6.56
CA GLU A 205 1.76 -4.41 -6.35
C GLU A 205 0.25 -4.68 -6.16
N ILE A 206 -0.44 -3.82 -5.41
CA ILE A 206 -1.90 -3.89 -5.24
C ILE A 206 -2.59 -3.68 -6.58
N ALA A 207 -2.19 -2.67 -7.34
CA ALA A 207 -2.77 -2.34 -8.64
C ALA A 207 -2.59 -3.49 -9.66
N GLU A 208 -1.38 -4.06 -9.75
CA GLU A 208 -1.10 -5.23 -10.59
C GLU A 208 -1.95 -6.44 -10.20
N ALA A 209 -2.10 -6.70 -8.89
CA ALA A 209 -2.90 -7.81 -8.41
C ALA A 209 -4.40 -7.62 -8.73
N ILE A 210 -4.90 -6.37 -8.70
CA ILE A 210 -6.28 -6.05 -9.08
C ILE A 210 -6.49 -6.24 -10.59
N ILE A 211 -5.57 -5.76 -11.43
CA ILE A 211 -5.65 -5.92 -12.89
C ILE A 211 -5.59 -7.41 -13.27
N PHE A 212 -4.69 -8.17 -12.65
CA PHE A 212 -4.62 -9.62 -12.85
C PHE A 212 -5.94 -10.31 -12.46
N TRP A 213 -6.53 -9.93 -11.32
CA TRP A 213 -7.82 -10.47 -10.91
C TRP A 213 -8.93 -10.18 -11.92
N LEU A 214 -9.03 -8.94 -12.39
CA LEU A 214 -10.18 -8.51 -13.20
C LEU A 214 -10.06 -8.86 -14.68
N GLU A 215 -8.83 -8.86 -15.25
CA GLU A 215 -8.62 -8.88 -16.69
C GLU A 215 -7.71 -10.01 -17.19
N ASP A 216 -7.19 -10.87 -16.29
CA ASP A 216 -6.20 -11.91 -16.63
C ASP A 216 -4.92 -11.37 -17.33
N ARG A 217 -4.70 -10.08 -17.26
CA ARG A 217 -3.48 -9.46 -17.79
C ARG A 217 -2.39 -9.47 -16.73
N ARG A 218 -1.29 -10.15 -17.00
CA ARG A 218 -0.05 -9.94 -16.24
C ARG A 218 0.55 -8.63 -16.75
N CYS A 219 0.51 -7.60 -15.94
CA CYS A 219 1.29 -6.41 -16.21
C CYS A 219 2.76 -6.83 -16.30
N ALA A 220 3.45 -6.46 -17.38
CA ALA A 220 4.90 -6.63 -17.42
C ALA A 220 5.47 -5.90 -16.19
N PRO A 221 6.37 -6.55 -15.41
CA PRO A 221 6.95 -5.91 -14.25
C PRO A 221 7.46 -4.53 -14.70
N SER A 222 7.02 -3.49 -13.99
CA SER A 222 7.46 -2.14 -14.28
C SER A 222 8.97 -2.18 -14.27
N MET A 223 9.60 -2.13 -15.47
CA MET A 223 11.04 -2.07 -15.56
C MET A 223 11.43 -0.78 -14.85
N VAL A 224 11.88 -0.91 -13.62
CA VAL A 224 12.74 0.09 -13.00
C VAL A 224 13.97 0.14 -13.92
N ARG A 225 13.91 0.98 -14.94
CA ARG A 225 15.07 1.28 -15.78
C ARG A 225 16.10 1.86 -14.82
N ARG A 226 17.17 1.09 -14.64
CA ARG A 226 18.39 1.45 -13.92
C ARG A 226 18.97 2.75 -14.49
#